data_1f27f20ba22ec52ee056b8d46066e2bd
#
_entry.id   1f27f20ba22ec52ee056b8d46066e2bd
#
_cell.length_a   1.000
_cell.length_b   1.000
_cell.length_c   1.000
_cell.angle_alpha   90.00
_cell.angle_beta   90.00
_cell.angle_gamma   90.00
#
_symmetry.space_group_name_H-M   'P 1'
#
loop_
_entity.id
_entity.type
_entity.pdbx_description
1 polymer ?
#
loop_
_entity_poly.entity_id
_entity_poly.type
_entity_poly.pdbx_seq_one_letter_code
_entity_poly.pdbx_strand_id
1 'polypeptide(L)'
;MKYVKMNPREHVLARPGMYIGSTEVDKVHSWILNESKTSMEKKEVDYIPGLFKIFDEILVNVLDHMVRLKQQNEDSNKKIKQVKEVKVNITPTSISIYNDGEGIDVCKHETYKVYVPELIFGNMLTSTN
;
A
#
# COMPACT_ATOMS: atom_id res chain seq x y z
N MET A 1 16.09 34.55 -5.73
CA MET A 1 15.45 33.22 -5.57
C MET A 1 16.16 32.52 -4.44
N LYS A 2 15.43 32.11 -3.37
CA LYS A 2 16.02 31.28 -2.32
C LYS A 2 15.75 29.82 -2.64
N TYR A 3 16.79 29.07 -2.97
CA TYR A 3 16.73 27.61 -3.03
C TYR A 3 16.81 27.06 -1.60
N VAL A 4 15.84 26.24 -1.20
CA VAL A 4 15.81 25.60 0.11
C VAL A 4 16.06 24.11 -0.08
N LYS A 5 17.08 23.58 0.59
CA LYS A 5 17.33 22.15 0.66
C LYS A 5 16.39 21.55 1.71
N MET A 6 15.55 20.63 1.30
CA MET A 6 14.65 19.86 2.19
C MET A 6 15.19 18.46 2.40
N ASN A 7 14.94 17.87 3.56
CA ASN A 7 15.13 16.44 3.73
C ASN A 7 14.01 15.65 3.00
N PRO A 8 14.19 14.35 2.72
CA PRO A 8 13.21 13.57 1.96
C PRO A 8 11.79 13.61 2.53
N ARG A 9 11.64 13.51 3.87
CA ARG A 9 10.34 13.56 4.53
C ARG A 9 9.64 14.92 4.37
N GLU A 10 10.39 16.00 4.59
CA GLU A 10 9.87 17.37 4.40
C GLU A 10 9.45 17.60 2.96
N HIS A 11 10.21 17.10 2.00
CA HIS A 11 9.90 17.24 0.57
C HIS A 11 8.62 16.50 0.20
N VAL A 12 8.41 15.27 0.68
CA VAL A 12 7.17 14.51 0.45
C VAL A 12 5.95 15.24 1.01
N LEU A 13 6.05 15.76 2.24
CA LEU A 13 4.94 16.48 2.88
C LEU A 13 4.65 17.83 2.21
N ALA A 14 5.68 18.53 1.73
CA ALA A 14 5.52 19.80 1.04
C ALA A 14 5.05 19.64 -0.42
N ARG A 15 5.38 18.51 -1.05
CA ARG A 15 5.09 18.23 -2.46
C ARG A 15 4.53 16.84 -2.70
N PRO A 16 3.40 16.48 -2.05
CA PRO A 16 2.83 15.15 -2.11
C PRO A 16 2.47 14.72 -3.54
N GLY A 17 2.03 15.64 -4.38
CA GLY A 17 1.66 15.36 -5.78
C GLY A 17 2.78 14.75 -6.63
N MET A 18 4.05 14.96 -6.27
CA MET A 18 5.19 14.34 -6.96
C MET A 18 5.36 12.85 -6.63
N TYR A 19 4.75 12.37 -5.56
CA TYR A 19 4.91 11.00 -5.04
C TYR A 19 3.65 10.16 -5.20
N ILE A 20 2.49 10.73 -4.89
CA ILE A 20 1.21 10.01 -4.87
C ILE A 20 0.24 10.43 -5.99
N GLY A 21 0.60 11.43 -6.79
CA GLY A 21 -0.29 12.01 -7.78
C GLY A 21 -1.11 13.19 -7.23
N SER A 22 -2.09 13.64 -8.00
CA SER A 22 -2.89 14.83 -7.65
C SER A 22 -3.58 14.70 -6.30
N THR A 23 -3.52 15.77 -5.52
CA THR A 23 -4.28 15.93 -4.25
C THR A 23 -5.60 16.65 -4.42
N GLU A 24 -5.91 17.06 -5.64
CA GLU A 24 -7.19 17.68 -6.02
C GLU A 24 -8.18 16.64 -6.53
N VAL A 25 -9.46 16.97 -6.48
CA VAL A 25 -10.52 16.12 -7.04
C VAL A 25 -10.37 16.06 -8.56
N ASP A 26 -10.39 14.86 -9.10
CA ASP A 26 -10.39 14.58 -10.53
C ASP A 26 -11.65 13.81 -10.93
N LYS A 27 -12.06 13.93 -12.19
CA LYS A 27 -13.21 13.25 -12.77
C LYS A 27 -12.77 12.21 -13.76
N VAL A 28 -13.27 10.99 -13.59
CA VAL A 28 -12.91 9.88 -14.47
C VAL A 28 -14.13 9.01 -14.78
N HIS A 29 -14.21 8.52 -16.02
CA HIS A 29 -15.15 7.47 -16.36
C HIS A 29 -14.56 6.12 -16.01
N SER A 30 -15.09 5.49 -14.99
CA SER A 30 -14.60 4.21 -14.47
C SER A 30 -15.71 3.20 -14.30
N TRP A 31 -15.32 1.93 -14.30
CA TRP A 31 -16.22 0.84 -13.94
C TRP A 31 -16.32 0.75 -12.43
N ILE A 32 -17.54 0.88 -11.93
CA ILE A 32 -17.83 0.75 -10.50
C ILE A 32 -18.93 -0.29 -10.27
N LEU A 33 -18.93 -0.86 -9.09
CA LEU A 33 -20.00 -1.75 -8.66
C LEU A 33 -21.29 -0.93 -8.47
N ASN A 34 -22.41 -1.39 -9.04
CA ASN A 34 -23.71 -0.73 -8.87
C ASN A 34 -24.20 -0.81 -7.41
N GLU A 35 -25.22 -0.01 -7.07
CA GLU A 35 -25.78 0.06 -5.70
C GLU A 35 -26.31 -1.30 -5.22
N SER A 36 -26.88 -2.10 -6.13
CA SER A 36 -27.37 -3.46 -5.81
C SER A 36 -26.26 -4.50 -5.66
N LYS A 37 -25.00 -4.14 -5.93
CA LYS A 37 -23.82 -5.01 -5.88
C LYS A 37 -23.92 -6.25 -6.77
N THR A 38 -24.62 -6.16 -7.87
CA THR A 38 -24.89 -7.28 -8.79
C THR A 38 -24.11 -7.19 -10.10
N SER A 39 -23.73 -5.99 -10.51
CA SER A 39 -23.03 -5.76 -11.77
C SER A 39 -22.11 -4.55 -11.73
N MET A 40 -21.18 -4.51 -12.68
CA MET A 40 -20.34 -3.32 -12.89
C MET A 40 -21.02 -2.41 -13.89
N GLU A 41 -20.97 -1.11 -13.62
CA GLU A 41 -21.47 -0.05 -14.53
C GLU A 41 -20.38 0.99 -14.77
N LYS A 42 -20.34 1.53 -15.98
CA LYS A 42 -19.40 2.60 -16.32
C LYS A 42 -20.08 3.95 -16.10
N LYS A 43 -19.53 4.74 -15.17
CA LYS A 43 -19.99 6.10 -14.94
C LYS A 43 -18.88 7.06 -14.57
N GLU A 44 -19.18 8.36 -14.66
CA GLU A 44 -18.29 9.40 -14.15
C GLU A 44 -18.28 9.38 -12.62
N VAL A 45 -17.09 9.37 -12.05
CA VAL A 45 -16.85 9.41 -10.60
C VAL A 45 -15.83 10.48 -10.26
N ASP A 46 -16.07 11.15 -9.15
CA ASP A 46 -15.12 12.09 -8.56
C ASP A 46 -14.24 11.32 -7.59
N TYR A 47 -12.92 11.51 -7.69
CA TYR A 47 -11.98 10.90 -6.75
C TYR A 47 -10.73 11.79 -6.60
N ILE A 48 -9.94 11.53 -5.57
CA ILE A 48 -8.65 12.17 -5.34
C ILE A 48 -7.56 11.14 -5.66
N PRO A 49 -6.81 11.30 -6.78
CA PRO A 49 -5.81 10.32 -7.21
C PRO A 49 -4.79 9.98 -6.12
N GLY A 50 -4.29 10.98 -5.38
CA GLY A 50 -3.32 10.75 -4.31
C GLY A 50 -3.88 9.91 -3.16
N LEU A 51 -5.12 10.14 -2.74
CA LEU A 51 -5.77 9.32 -1.71
C LEU A 51 -5.97 7.88 -2.18
N PHE A 52 -6.44 7.72 -3.42
CA PHE A 52 -6.58 6.40 -4.03
C PHE A 52 -5.24 5.67 -4.11
N LYS A 53 -4.17 6.37 -4.49
CA LYS A 53 -2.81 5.79 -4.57
C LYS A 53 -2.33 5.27 -3.22
N ILE A 54 -2.55 6.01 -2.13
CA ILE A 54 -2.19 5.57 -0.77
C ILE A 54 -2.91 4.27 -0.41
N PHE A 55 -4.21 4.18 -0.71
CA PHE A 55 -4.99 2.95 -0.50
C PHE A 55 -4.47 1.80 -1.35
N ASP A 56 -4.27 2.04 -2.64
CA ASP A 56 -3.82 1.04 -3.62
C ASP A 56 -2.46 0.46 -3.24
N GLU A 57 -1.50 1.28 -2.83
CA GLU A 57 -0.17 0.84 -2.37
C GLU A 57 -0.24 -0.13 -1.18
N ILE A 58 -1.13 0.12 -0.22
CA ILE A 58 -1.30 -0.80 0.90
C ILE A 58 -1.94 -2.12 0.46
N LEU A 59 -2.93 -2.06 -0.42
CA LEU A 59 -3.60 -3.26 -0.94
C LEU A 59 -2.65 -4.10 -1.78
N VAL A 60 -1.87 -3.48 -2.67
CA VAL A 60 -0.86 -4.15 -3.49
C VAL A 60 0.19 -4.83 -2.61
N ASN A 61 0.65 -4.19 -1.54
CA ASN A 61 1.58 -4.81 -0.60
C ASN A 61 1.02 -6.09 0.04
N VAL A 62 -0.28 -6.15 0.31
CA VAL A 62 -0.92 -7.40 0.79
C VAL A 62 -0.92 -8.48 -0.30
N LEU A 63 -1.21 -8.12 -1.54
CA LEU A 63 -1.19 -9.07 -2.67
C LEU A 63 0.22 -9.60 -2.95
N ASP A 64 1.22 -8.73 -2.93
CA ASP A 64 2.63 -9.11 -3.08
C ASP A 64 3.10 -10.02 -1.94
N HIS A 65 2.66 -9.72 -0.72
CA HIS A 65 2.93 -10.58 0.43
C HIS A 65 2.30 -11.97 0.27
N MET A 66 1.07 -12.05 -0.22
CA MET A 66 0.41 -13.31 -0.52
C MET A 66 1.19 -14.15 -1.53
N VAL A 67 1.67 -13.54 -2.62
CA VAL A 67 2.50 -14.20 -3.64
C VAL A 67 3.81 -14.69 -3.03
N ARG A 68 4.48 -13.85 -2.24
CA ARG A 68 5.75 -14.17 -1.57
C ARG A 68 5.60 -15.36 -0.62
N LEU A 69 4.56 -15.38 0.22
CA LEU A 69 4.30 -16.50 1.14
C LEU A 69 4.05 -17.81 0.37
N LYS A 70 3.38 -17.73 -0.78
CA LYS A 70 3.14 -18.89 -1.63
C LYS A 70 4.47 -19.45 -2.18
N GLN A 71 5.33 -18.58 -2.72
CA GLN A 71 6.65 -18.97 -3.22
C GLN A 71 7.52 -19.57 -2.11
N GLN A 72 7.57 -18.92 -0.95
CA GLN A 72 8.33 -19.45 0.20
C GLN A 72 7.84 -20.82 0.68
N ASN A 73 6.55 -21.09 0.58
CA ASN A 73 5.99 -22.39 0.94
C ASN A 73 6.35 -23.48 -0.08
N GLU A 74 6.48 -23.11 -1.35
CA GLU A 74 6.92 -24.01 -2.43
C GLU A 74 8.42 -24.33 -2.32
N ASP A 75 9.24 -23.33 -1.99
CA ASP A 75 10.71 -23.43 -1.91
C ASP A 75 11.23 -24.05 -0.59
N SER A 76 10.44 -24.00 0.46
CA SER A 76 10.83 -24.50 1.78
C SER A 76 9.92 -25.64 2.23
N ASN A 77 10.52 -26.65 2.87
CA ASN A 77 9.75 -27.73 3.54
C ASN A 77 9.03 -27.24 4.81
N LYS A 78 8.96 -25.92 5.04
CA LYS A 78 8.29 -25.31 6.19
C LYS A 78 6.86 -25.00 5.82
N LYS A 79 5.93 -25.38 6.68
CA LYS A 79 4.51 -25.01 6.53
C LYS A 79 4.31 -23.56 6.98
N ILE A 80 4.29 -22.64 6.01
CA ILE A 80 4.09 -21.21 6.22
C ILE A 80 2.61 -20.89 6.14
N LYS A 81 2.09 -20.06 7.06
CA LYS A 81 0.69 -19.67 7.07
C LYS A 81 0.37 -18.76 5.88
N GLN A 82 -0.38 -19.30 4.93
CA GLN A 82 -0.80 -18.59 3.71
C GLN A 82 -1.92 -17.60 4.00
N VAL A 83 -2.01 -16.52 3.23
CA VAL A 83 -3.16 -15.62 3.24
C VAL A 83 -4.36 -16.32 2.62
N LYS A 84 -5.44 -16.44 3.38
CA LYS A 84 -6.73 -16.98 2.94
C LYS A 84 -7.83 -15.93 2.94
N GLU A 85 -7.68 -14.90 3.74
CA GLU A 85 -8.65 -13.84 3.90
C GLU A 85 -7.97 -12.48 3.90
N VAL A 86 -8.54 -11.55 3.13
CA VAL A 86 -8.19 -10.12 3.16
C VAL A 86 -9.46 -9.35 3.49
N LYS A 87 -9.41 -8.51 4.52
CA LYS A 87 -10.53 -7.64 4.90
C LYS A 87 -10.16 -6.19 4.67
N VAL A 88 -11.01 -5.48 3.96
CA VAL A 88 -10.90 -4.03 3.77
C VAL A 88 -12.09 -3.36 4.44
N ASN A 89 -11.83 -2.41 5.32
CA ASN A 89 -12.85 -1.59 5.94
C ASN A 89 -12.55 -0.12 5.72
N ILE A 90 -13.52 0.62 5.16
CA ILE A 90 -13.40 2.04 4.84
C ILE A 90 -14.49 2.79 5.59
N THR A 91 -14.10 3.79 6.36
CA THR A 91 -14.99 4.72 7.06
C THR A 91 -14.72 6.15 6.60
N PRO A 92 -15.53 7.14 6.97
CA PRO A 92 -15.23 8.54 6.64
C PRO A 92 -13.88 9.05 7.13
N THR A 93 -13.29 8.42 8.15
CA THR A 93 -12.05 8.89 8.81
C THR A 93 -10.92 7.87 8.84
N SER A 94 -11.16 6.64 8.37
CA SER A 94 -10.15 5.59 8.42
C SER A 94 -10.29 4.56 7.31
N ILE A 95 -9.17 3.98 6.95
CA ILE A 95 -9.08 2.80 6.08
C ILE A 95 -8.26 1.76 6.83
N SER A 96 -8.78 0.54 6.91
CA SER A 96 -8.04 -0.61 7.45
C SER A 96 -8.01 -1.75 6.46
N ILE A 97 -6.84 -2.39 6.34
CA ILE A 97 -6.63 -3.55 5.51
C ILE A 97 -5.99 -4.63 6.38
N TYR A 98 -6.64 -5.77 6.47
CA TYR A 98 -6.20 -6.92 7.26
C TYR A 98 -5.96 -8.12 6.35
N ASN A 99 -4.96 -8.92 6.66
CA ASN A 99 -4.80 -10.25 6.12
C ASN A 99 -4.46 -11.24 7.25
N ASP A 100 -4.75 -12.51 7.03
CA ASP A 100 -4.58 -13.59 8.00
C ASP A 100 -3.31 -14.43 7.77
N GLY A 101 -2.43 -14.02 6.86
CA GLY A 101 -1.18 -14.71 6.55
C GLY A 101 -0.11 -14.62 7.64
N GLU A 102 1.04 -15.24 7.38
CA GLU A 102 2.23 -15.06 8.20
C GLU A 102 2.64 -13.59 8.21
N GLY A 103 3.08 -13.08 9.37
CA GLY A 103 3.51 -11.69 9.50
C GLY A 103 4.88 -11.41 8.90
N ILE A 104 5.31 -10.16 8.96
CA ILE A 104 6.67 -9.75 8.62
C ILE A 104 7.61 -10.16 9.77
N ASP A 105 8.75 -10.75 9.42
CA ASP A 105 9.75 -11.16 10.40
C ASP A 105 10.24 -9.98 11.24
N VAL A 106 10.16 -10.11 12.56
CA VAL A 106 10.67 -9.13 13.51
C VAL A 106 12.12 -9.50 13.88
N CYS A 107 13.01 -9.35 12.92
CA CYS A 107 14.44 -9.56 13.11
C CYS A 107 15.23 -8.33 12.67
N LYS A 108 16.49 -8.23 13.11
CA LYS A 108 17.38 -7.16 12.66
C LYS A 108 17.90 -7.46 11.27
N HIS A 109 17.81 -6.48 10.38
CA HIS A 109 18.41 -6.57 9.05
C HIS A 109 19.92 -6.65 9.16
N GLU A 110 20.55 -7.59 8.47
CA GLU A 110 21.99 -7.88 8.59
C GLU A 110 22.87 -6.67 8.26
N THR A 111 22.50 -5.90 7.23
CA THR A 111 23.27 -4.74 6.77
C THR A 111 22.95 -3.48 7.57
N TYR A 112 21.67 -3.14 7.72
CA TYR A 112 21.26 -1.86 8.29
C TYR A 112 21.15 -1.85 9.81
N LYS A 113 21.20 -3.04 10.47
CA LYS A 113 21.15 -3.21 11.93
C LYS A 113 19.91 -2.66 12.63
N VAL A 114 18.88 -2.31 11.87
CA VAL A 114 17.53 -1.95 12.35
C VAL A 114 16.57 -3.10 12.15
N TYR A 115 15.44 -3.10 12.84
CA TYR A 115 14.43 -4.12 12.65
C TYR A 115 13.78 -4.02 11.27
N VAL A 116 13.47 -5.18 10.66
CA VAL A 116 12.85 -5.23 9.32
C VAL A 116 11.57 -4.39 9.23
N PRO A 117 10.62 -4.44 10.18
CA PRO A 117 9.47 -3.55 10.16
C PRO A 117 9.81 -2.07 10.22
N GLU A 118 10.81 -1.68 11.03
CA GLU A 118 11.31 -0.31 11.10
C GLU A 118 11.91 0.14 9.77
N LEU A 119 12.67 -0.74 9.12
CA LEU A 119 13.25 -0.47 7.81
C LEU A 119 12.15 -0.23 6.75
N ILE A 120 11.14 -1.10 6.70
CA ILE A 120 10.07 -1.05 5.70
C ILE A 120 9.16 0.15 5.89
N PHE A 121 8.73 0.44 7.12
CA PHE A 121 7.73 1.46 7.40
C PHE A 121 8.31 2.80 7.86
N GLY A 122 9.52 2.82 8.37
CA GLY A 122 10.16 4.02 8.93
C GLY A 122 11.16 4.68 8.00
N ASN A 123 11.58 4.03 6.93
CA ASN A 123 12.57 4.56 6.00
C ASN A 123 11.97 4.71 4.59
N MET A 124 12.22 5.88 4.00
CA MET A 124 11.80 6.15 2.63
C MET A 124 12.70 5.42 1.62
N LEU A 125 12.12 5.13 0.45
CA LEU A 125 12.82 4.47 -0.67
C LEU A 125 13.34 3.07 -0.31
N THR A 126 12.65 2.38 0.60
CA THR A 126 12.93 0.99 0.92
C THR A 126 12.07 0.10 0.02
N SER A 127 12.70 -0.78 -0.73
CA SER A 127 12.03 -1.73 -1.63
C SER A 127 12.65 -3.12 -1.50
N THR A 128 11.86 -4.14 -1.74
CA THR A 128 12.31 -5.53 -1.88
C THR A 128 12.63 -5.90 -3.32
N ASN A 129 12.41 -4.99 -4.23
CA ASN A 129 12.67 -5.17 -5.66
C ASN A 129 14.01 -4.60 -6.07
#